data_0d454d7bda0bdd2578f8ea9d977c7887
#
_entry.id   0d454d7bda0bdd2578f8ea9d977c7887
#
_cell.length_a   1.000
_cell.length_b   1.000
_cell.length_c   1.000
_cell.angle_alpha   90.00
_cell.angle_beta   90.00
_cell.angle_gamma   90.00
#
_symmetry.space_group_name_H-M   'P 1'
#
loop_
_entity.id
_entity.type
_entity.pdbx_description
1 polymer ?
#
loop_
_entity_poly.entity_id
_entity_poly.type
_entity_poly.pdbx_seq_one_letter_code
_entity_poly.pdbx_strand_id
1 'polypeptide(L)'
;LAPAVSFASARGMLPLPASGVKIRDFGAPDSLGGTEKGISIATRPGAQVTSPCDGWIVYAGPFRSYGQLLIVNAGGGYHVLLAGMERISVNLGQFVLTGEPVAAMGGGAQIASTAGAAGPGQPALYVEFRKDGTPVDPGPWWTISENEKVRG
;
A
#
# COMPACT_ATOMS: atom_id res chain seq x y z
N LEU A 1 -21.94 -6.74 -4.24
CA LEU A 1 -20.69 -6.18 -4.79
C LEU A 1 -19.59 -7.23 -4.73
N ALA A 2 -18.82 -7.34 -5.80
CA ALA A 2 -17.71 -8.26 -5.89
C ALA A 2 -16.65 -7.65 -6.80
N PRO A 3 -15.36 -8.04 -6.61
CA PRO A 3 -14.31 -7.57 -7.52
C PRO A 3 -14.63 -7.95 -8.98
N ALA A 4 -14.36 -7.02 -9.89
CA ALA A 4 -14.61 -7.26 -11.31
C ALA A 4 -13.71 -8.37 -11.85
N VAL A 5 -12.49 -8.48 -11.33
CA VAL A 5 -11.53 -9.54 -11.66
C VAL A 5 -11.03 -10.09 -10.33
N SER A 6 -10.92 -11.41 -10.22
CA SER A 6 -10.40 -11.99 -8.98
C SER A 6 -8.97 -11.50 -8.76
N PHE A 7 -8.57 -11.36 -7.50
CA PHE A 7 -7.25 -10.85 -7.19
C PHE A 7 -6.15 -11.74 -7.78
N ALA A 8 -6.33 -13.05 -7.71
CA ALA A 8 -5.36 -13.98 -8.27
C ALA A 8 -5.18 -13.79 -9.78
N SER A 9 -6.25 -13.42 -10.47
CA SER A 9 -6.22 -13.21 -11.93
C SER A 9 -5.79 -11.80 -12.32
N ALA A 10 -5.61 -10.91 -11.35
CA ALA A 10 -5.27 -9.52 -11.61
C ALA A 10 -3.77 -9.26 -11.66
N ARG A 11 -2.95 -10.31 -11.66
CA ARG A 11 -1.50 -10.15 -11.74
C ARG A 11 -1.09 -9.40 -12.99
N GLY A 12 -0.21 -8.41 -12.81
CA GLY A 12 0.23 -7.55 -13.89
C GLY A 12 -0.72 -6.42 -14.23
N MET A 13 -1.84 -6.32 -13.51
CA MET A 13 -2.90 -5.37 -13.84
C MET A 13 -3.11 -4.29 -12.78
N LEU A 14 -2.49 -4.39 -11.62
CA LEU A 14 -2.79 -3.47 -10.52
C LEU A 14 -1.94 -2.22 -10.59
N PRO A 15 -2.55 -1.03 -10.43
CA PRO A 15 -1.78 0.20 -10.32
C PRO A 15 -1.12 0.29 -8.94
N LEU A 16 0.03 0.94 -8.87
CA LEU A 16 0.61 1.25 -7.57
C LEU A 16 -0.33 2.20 -6.81
N PRO A 17 -0.43 2.04 -5.50
CA PRO A 17 -1.39 2.83 -4.71
C PRO A 17 -0.97 4.28 -4.48
N ALA A 18 0.23 4.67 -4.87
CA ALA A 18 0.68 6.05 -4.79
C ALA A 18 1.79 6.27 -5.79
N SER A 19 1.93 7.52 -6.24
CA SER A 19 3.05 7.92 -7.07
C SER A 19 4.27 8.14 -6.19
N GLY A 20 5.39 7.57 -6.58
CA GLY A 20 6.60 7.72 -5.79
C GLY A 20 7.68 6.74 -6.22
N VAL A 21 8.68 6.62 -5.37
CA VAL A 21 9.84 5.77 -5.65
C VAL A 21 9.85 4.63 -4.63
N LYS A 22 9.97 3.40 -5.11
CA LYS A 22 10.09 2.26 -4.22
C LYS A 22 11.46 2.31 -3.54
N ILE A 23 11.45 2.31 -2.21
CA ILE A 23 12.67 2.42 -1.40
C ILE A 23 12.97 1.16 -0.61
N ARG A 24 12.02 0.23 -0.50
CA ARG A 24 12.23 -1.08 0.11
C ARG A 24 11.48 -2.12 -0.68
N ASP A 25 12.12 -3.28 -0.84
CA ASP A 25 11.55 -4.40 -1.58
C ASP A 25 11.11 -5.51 -0.64
N PHE A 26 10.10 -6.26 -1.08
CA PHE A 26 9.71 -7.48 -0.40
C PHE A 26 10.91 -8.44 -0.34
N GLY A 27 11.13 -9.01 0.85
CA GLY A 27 12.21 -9.99 1.03
C GLY A 27 13.58 -9.39 1.28
N ALA A 28 13.72 -8.07 1.17
CA ALA A 28 14.99 -7.42 1.49
C ALA A 28 15.26 -7.51 3.00
N PRO A 29 16.51 -7.51 3.43
CA PRO A 29 16.81 -7.52 4.86
C PRO A 29 16.22 -6.30 5.55
N ASP A 30 15.58 -6.51 6.71
CA ASP A 30 15.13 -5.40 7.54
C ASP A 30 16.18 -5.11 8.62
N SER A 31 15.92 -4.11 9.46
CA SER A 31 16.88 -3.70 10.48
C SER A 31 16.85 -4.60 11.71
N LEU A 32 15.96 -5.59 11.76
CA LEU A 32 15.73 -6.41 12.96
C LEU A 32 16.18 -7.85 12.77
N GLY A 33 16.92 -8.15 11.71
CA GLY A 33 17.40 -9.50 11.45
C GLY A 33 16.44 -10.37 10.65
N GLY A 34 15.31 -9.80 10.21
CA GLY A 34 14.34 -10.49 9.36
C GLY A 34 14.35 -9.95 7.94
N THR A 35 13.21 -10.07 7.27
CA THR A 35 13.04 -9.57 5.92
C THR A 35 11.79 -8.71 5.82
N GLU A 36 11.77 -7.80 4.84
CA GLU A 36 10.60 -6.96 4.58
C GLU A 36 9.44 -7.82 4.08
N LYS A 37 8.26 -7.58 4.65
CA LYS A 37 7.05 -8.34 4.31
C LYS A 37 6.21 -7.66 3.24
N GLY A 38 6.63 -6.51 2.78
CA GLY A 38 5.95 -5.74 1.76
C GLY A 38 6.93 -4.79 1.11
N ILE A 39 6.40 -3.78 0.44
CA ILE A 39 7.22 -2.75 -0.19
C ILE A 39 6.96 -1.41 0.48
N SER A 40 7.90 -0.48 0.35
CA SER A 40 7.72 0.89 0.81
C SER A 40 7.95 1.84 -0.36
N ILE A 41 7.06 2.82 -0.50
CA ILE A 41 7.09 3.81 -1.58
C ILE A 41 7.23 5.19 -0.95
N ALA A 42 8.34 5.87 -1.24
CA ALA A 42 8.52 7.26 -0.82
C ALA A 42 7.66 8.15 -1.70
N THR A 43 6.83 8.98 -1.09
CA THR A 43 5.89 9.85 -1.80
C THR A 43 6.15 11.30 -1.48
N ARG A 44 5.51 12.19 -2.24
CA ARG A 44 5.47 13.60 -1.87
C ARG A 44 4.59 13.78 -0.63
N PRO A 45 4.85 14.83 0.17
CA PRO A 45 3.91 15.20 1.23
C PRO A 45 2.52 15.44 0.65
N GLY A 46 1.50 14.94 1.34
CA GLY A 46 0.11 15.11 0.92
C GLY A 46 -0.32 14.24 -0.25
N ALA A 47 0.51 13.32 -0.71
CA ALA A 47 0.18 12.48 -1.87
C ALA A 47 -1.11 11.71 -1.65
N GLN A 48 -1.89 11.57 -2.71
CA GLN A 48 -3.11 10.76 -2.67
C GLN A 48 -2.75 9.28 -2.70
N VAL A 49 -3.49 8.49 -1.91
CA VAL A 49 -3.35 7.04 -1.89
C VAL A 49 -4.62 6.44 -2.47
N THR A 50 -4.45 5.52 -3.42
CA THR A 50 -5.58 4.86 -4.09
C THR A 50 -5.56 3.37 -3.77
N SER A 51 -6.73 2.74 -3.86
CA SER A 51 -6.82 1.30 -3.69
C SER A 51 -6.22 0.61 -4.91
N PRO A 52 -5.29 -0.34 -4.72
CA PRO A 52 -4.74 -1.05 -5.88
C PRO A 52 -5.69 -2.10 -6.44
N CYS A 53 -6.78 -2.42 -5.71
CA CYS A 53 -7.71 -3.47 -6.13
C CYS A 53 -9.11 -3.16 -5.66
N ASP A 54 -10.08 -3.87 -6.24
CA ASP A 54 -11.45 -3.86 -5.71
C ASP A 54 -11.49 -4.66 -4.42
N GLY A 55 -12.32 -4.26 -3.48
CA GLY A 55 -12.50 -5.03 -2.27
C GLY A 55 -13.24 -4.28 -1.19
N TRP A 56 -13.39 -4.94 -0.04
CA TRP A 56 -14.10 -4.39 1.12
C TRP A 56 -13.10 -3.91 2.16
N ILE A 57 -13.39 -2.76 2.76
CA ILE A 57 -12.57 -2.23 3.85
C ILE A 57 -12.90 -3.01 5.12
N VAL A 58 -11.92 -3.73 5.64
CA VAL A 58 -12.10 -4.53 6.86
C VAL A 58 -11.36 -3.96 8.06
N TYR A 59 -10.52 -2.95 7.86
CA TYR A 59 -9.93 -2.18 8.94
C TYR A 59 -9.57 -0.79 8.42
N ALA A 60 -9.83 0.24 9.21
CA ALA A 60 -9.47 1.62 8.86
C ALA A 60 -9.27 2.38 10.17
N GLY A 61 -8.05 2.75 10.49
CA GLY A 61 -7.78 3.48 11.72
C GLY A 61 -6.31 3.52 12.09
N PRO A 62 -6.00 4.15 13.22
CA PRO A 62 -4.62 4.25 13.68
C PRO A 62 -4.04 2.90 14.05
N PHE A 63 -2.75 2.73 13.85
CA PHE A 63 -2.08 1.49 14.17
C PHE A 63 -0.70 1.79 14.74
N ARG A 64 -0.62 1.83 16.09
CA ARG A 64 0.63 2.07 16.79
C ARG A 64 1.29 3.37 16.31
N SER A 65 2.60 3.33 16.08
CA SER A 65 3.36 4.48 15.59
C SER A 65 3.47 4.50 14.06
N TYR A 66 2.74 3.62 13.37
CA TYR A 66 2.86 3.49 11.91
C TYR A 66 1.92 4.42 11.15
N GLY A 67 1.20 5.29 11.86
CA GLY A 67 0.20 6.14 11.24
C GLY A 67 -1.11 5.39 11.09
N GLN A 68 -1.84 5.66 10.02
CA GLN A 68 -3.10 4.96 9.77
C GLN A 68 -2.83 3.65 9.04
N LEU A 69 -3.69 2.67 9.30
CA LEU A 69 -3.65 1.38 8.61
C LEU A 69 -4.99 1.17 7.93
N LEU A 70 -4.95 0.74 6.69
CA LEU A 70 -6.14 0.39 5.92
C LEU A 70 -5.95 -1.04 5.42
N ILE A 71 -6.96 -1.89 5.66
CA ILE A 71 -6.92 -3.26 5.16
C ILE A 71 -8.10 -3.47 4.23
N VAL A 72 -7.79 -3.92 3.02
CA VAL A 72 -8.78 -4.24 1.99
C VAL A 72 -8.84 -5.75 1.84
N ASN A 73 -10.04 -6.32 1.99
CA ASN A 73 -10.28 -7.72 1.68
C ASN A 73 -10.55 -7.81 0.19
N ALA A 74 -9.59 -8.36 -0.55
CA ALA A 74 -9.66 -8.45 -2.00
C ALA A 74 -10.36 -9.72 -2.50
N GLY A 75 -10.81 -10.57 -1.56
CA GLY A 75 -11.47 -11.82 -1.92
C GLY A 75 -10.46 -12.94 -2.16
N GLY A 76 -10.96 -14.17 -2.18
CA GLY A 76 -10.12 -15.34 -2.46
C GLY A 76 -9.02 -15.59 -1.44
N GLY A 77 -9.15 -15.06 -0.22
CA GLY A 77 -8.12 -15.19 0.81
C GLY A 77 -7.06 -14.12 0.75
N TYR A 78 -7.18 -13.14 -0.16
CA TYR A 78 -6.20 -12.07 -0.30
C TYR A 78 -6.61 -10.82 0.46
N HIS A 79 -5.63 -10.21 1.11
CA HIS A 79 -5.79 -8.92 1.79
C HIS A 79 -4.67 -7.99 1.38
N VAL A 80 -5.01 -6.70 1.25
CA VAL A 80 -4.04 -5.66 0.95
C VAL A 80 -3.98 -4.73 2.16
N LEU A 81 -2.78 -4.52 2.68
CA LEU A 81 -2.54 -3.61 3.81
C LEU A 81 -1.81 -2.38 3.29
N LEU A 82 -2.33 -1.20 3.64
CA LEU A 82 -1.69 0.07 3.33
C LEU A 82 -1.47 0.80 4.65
N ALA A 83 -0.24 1.22 4.91
CA ALA A 83 0.10 1.87 6.18
C ALA A 83 0.99 3.09 5.96
N GLY A 84 0.92 4.03 6.89
CA GLY A 84 1.75 5.23 6.86
C GLY A 84 1.01 6.48 6.41
N MET A 85 -0.28 6.37 6.10
CA MET A 85 -1.09 7.52 5.73
C MET A 85 -1.38 8.39 6.94
N GLU A 86 -1.65 9.66 6.71
CA GLU A 86 -2.11 10.57 7.75
C GLU A 86 -3.62 10.49 7.91
N ARG A 87 -4.35 10.32 6.79
CA ARG A 87 -5.80 10.41 6.81
C ARG A 87 -6.40 9.38 5.87
N ILE A 88 -7.46 8.72 6.35
CA ILE A 88 -8.22 7.75 5.57
C ILE A 88 -9.57 8.39 5.26
N SER A 89 -10.03 8.28 4.01
CA SER A 89 -11.27 8.89 3.55
C SER A 89 -12.38 7.88 3.27
N VAL A 90 -12.17 6.61 3.59
CA VAL A 90 -13.18 5.56 3.42
C VAL A 90 -13.50 4.95 4.77
N ASN A 91 -14.61 4.20 4.83
CA ASN A 91 -15.13 3.67 6.08
C ASN A 91 -15.06 2.15 6.11
N LEU A 92 -14.97 1.61 7.33
CA LEU A 92 -15.08 0.18 7.55
C LEU A 92 -16.35 -0.36 6.88
N GLY A 93 -16.23 -1.46 6.17
CA GLY A 93 -17.36 -2.09 5.47
C GLY A 93 -17.62 -1.55 4.07
N GLN A 94 -17.00 -0.45 3.69
CA GLN A 94 -17.20 0.13 2.37
C GLN A 94 -16.53 -0.73 1.31
N PHE A 95 -17.18 -0.86 0.14
CA PHE A 95 -16.56 -1.50 -1.02
C PHE A 95 -15.87 -0.42 -1.85
N VAL A 96 -14.61 -0.65 -2.20
CA VAL A 96 -13.84 0.30 -3.00
C VAL A 96 -13.41 -0.34 -4.31
N LEU A 97 -13.18 0.49 -5.31
CA LEU A 97 -12.76 0.06 -6.64
C LEU A 97 -11.29 0.34 -6.84
N THR A 98 -10.69 -0.43 -7.74
CA THR A 98 -9.30 -0.19 -8.19
C THR A 98 -9.13 1.26 -8.62
N GLY A 99 -8.13 1.93 -8.08
CA GLY A 99 -7.85 3.33 -8.41
C GLY A 99 -8.65 4.34 -7.61
N GLU A 100 -9.58 3.90 -6.78
CA GLU A 100 -10.40 4.83 -5.99
C GLU A 100 -9.54 5.47 -4.89
N PRO A 101 -9.62 6.81 -4.71
CA PRO A 101 -8.91 7.47 -3.62
C PRO A 101 -9.42 6.97 -2.27
N VAL A 102 -8.51 6.56 -1.40
CA VAL A 102 -8.87 5.99 -0.10
C VAL A 102 -8.17 6.69 1.07
N ALA A 103 -7.08 7.43 0.81
CA ALA A 103 -6.32 8.05 1.88
C ALA A 103 -5.40 9.13 1.33
N ALA A 104 -4.73 9.84 2.24
CA ALA A 104 -3.73 10.83 1.89
C ALA A 104 -2.53 10.69 2.82
N MET A 105 -1.34 10.90 2.25
CA MET A 105 -0.11 10.93 3.03
C MET A 105 -0.02 12.24 3.79
N GLY A 106 0.77 12.25 4.86
CA GLY A 106 0.98 13.44 5.65
C GLY A 106 1.93 14.42 5.00
N GLY A 107 2.11 15.55 5.67
CA GLY A 107 3.01 16.61 5.24
C GLY A 107 3.62 17.31 6.43
N GLY A 108 4.74 17.97 6.19
CA GLY A 108 5.38 18.76 7.22
C GLY A 108 6.08 17.92 8.28
N ALA A 109 6.21 18.49 9.47
CA ALA A 109 7.06 17.95 10.51
C ALA A 109 6.53 16.65 11.15
N GLN A 110 5.23 16.38 11.04
CA GLN A 110 4.67 15.18 11.65
C GLN A 110 5.20 13.90 11.05
N ILE A 111 5.65 13.95 9.81
CA ILE A 111 6.13 12.76 9.12
C ILE A 111 7.34 12.16 9.78
N ALA A 112 8.21 13.00 10.37
CA ALA A 112 9.47 12.54 10.94
C ALA A 112 9.29 11.57 12.08
N SER A 113 8.11 11.55 12.71
CA SER A 113 7.85 10.66 13.85
C SER A 113 7.17 9.36 13.44
N THR A 114 6.88 9.13 12.17
CA THR A 114 6.23 7.89 11.72
C THR A 114 7.27 6.89 11.26
N ALA A 115 6.96 5.61 11.46
CA ALA A 115 7.87 4.54 11.05
C ALA A 115 8.01 4.43 9.53
N GLY A 116 7.08 4.98 8.78
CA GLY A 116 7.13 4.92 7.33
C GLY A 116 7.89 6.04 6.66
N ALA A 117 8.43 7.00 7.46
CA ALA A 117 9.09 8.15 6.86
C ALA A 117 10.39 7.74 6.15
N ALA A 118 10.58 8.27 4.95
CA ALA A 118 11.77 8.00 4.15
C ALA A 118 12.90 8.98 4.44
N GLY A 119 12.59 10.08 5.12
CA GLY A 119 13.56 11.12 5.47
C GLY A 119 12.81 12.33 5.99
N PRO A 120 13.51 13.38 6.40
CA PRO A 120 12.84 14.58 6.93
C PRO A 120 11.81 15.12 5.95
N GLY A 121 10.56 15.22 6.39
CA GLY A 121 9.48 15.75 5.58
C GLY A 121 9.00 14.87 4.44
N GLN A 122 9.55 13.67 4.28
CA GLN A 122 9.16 12.79 3.19
C GLN A 122 8.45 11.54 3.72
N PRO A 123 7.16 11.37 3.40
CA PRO A 123 6.43 10.19 3.85
C PRO A 123 6.74 8.97 3.01
N ALA A 124 6.45 7.80 3.58
CA ALA A 124 6.52 6.55 2.83
C ALA A 124 5.27 5.75 3.10
N LEU A 125 4.71 5.20 2.01
CA LEU A 125 3.57 4.30 2.08
C LEU A 125 4.07 2.87 2.11
N TYR A 126 3.63 2.11 3.11
CA TYR A 126 3.93 0.69 3.21
C TYR A 126 2.78 -0.10 2.57
N VAL A 127 3.10 -1.09 1.76
CA VAL A 127 2.13 -1.92 1.04
C VAL A 127 2.47 -3.38 1.26
N GLU A 128 1.50 -4.14 1.75
CA GLU A 128 1.69 -5.57 2.00
C GLU A 128 0.52 -6.35 1.43
N PHE A 129 0.81 -7.40 0.68
CA PHE A 129 -0.20 -8.35 0.22
C PHE A 129 -0.10 -9.62 1.04
N ARG A 130 -1.25 -10.17 1.44
CA ARG A 130 -1.32 -11.44 2.17
C ARG A 130 -2.26 -12.40 1.48
N LYS A 131 -1.83 -13.66 1.43
CA LYS A 131 -2.67 -14.77 1.00
C LYS A 131 -2.87 -15.67 2.20
N ASP A 132 -4.12 -15.79 2.65
CA ASP A 132 -4.48 -16.61 3.82
C ASP A 132 -3.61 -16.28 5.03
N GLY A 133 -3.38 -14.97 5.25
CA GLY A 133 -2.62 -14.47 6.38
C GLY A 133 -1.11 -14.47 6.21
N THR A 134 -0.58 -14.98 5.12
CA THR A 134 0.86 -15.04 4.88
C THR A 134 1.27 -13.96 3.89
N PRO A 135 2.25 -13.11 4.23
CA PRO A 135 2.74 -12.10 3.28
C PRO A 135 3.28 -12.73 2.02
N VAL A 136 2.96 -12.13 0.87
CA VAL A 136 3.45 -12.57 -0.43
C VAL A 136 4.04 -11.38 -1.17
N ASP A 137 4.95 -11.66 -2.10
CA ASP A 137 5.60 -10.63 -2.90
C ASP A 137 4.55 -9.94 -3.78
N PRO A 138 4.32 -8.63 -3.63
CA PRO A 138 3.33 -7.95 -4.46
C PRO A 138 3.84 -7.66 -5.88
N GLY A 139 5.13 -7.82 -6.14
CA GLY A 139 5.73 -7.47 -7.44
C GLY A 139 4.99 -8.01 -8.64
N PRO A 140 4.61 -9.31 -8.66
CA PRO A 140 3.91 -9.87 -9.83
C PRO A 140 2.57 -9.22 -10.15
N TRP A 141 1.96 -8.50 -9.22
CA TRP A 141 0.64 -7.89 -9.45
C TRP A 141 0.70 -6.53 -10.10
N TRP A 142 1.81 -5.81 -9.95
CA TRP A 142 1.86 -4.44 -10.47
C TRP A 142 1.88 -4.43 -11.99
N THR A 143 1.14 -3.49 -12.57
CA THR A 143 1.31 -3.23 -13.99
C THR A 143 2.74 -2.76 -14.24
N ILE A 144 3.30 -3.06 -15.42
CA ILE A 144 4.66 -2.64 -15.74
C ILE A 144 4.72 -1.13 -15.69
N SER A 145 5.62 -0.59 -14.85
CA SER A 145 5.73 0.85 -14.69
C SER A 145 6.37 1.46 -15.92
N GLU A 146 6.02 2.74 -16.17
CA GLU A 146 6.65 3.46 -17.27
C GLU A 146 8.16 3.57 -17.09
N ASN A 147 8.62 3.66 -15.84
CA ASN A 147 10.05 3.71 -15.57
C ASN A 147 10.76 2.45 -16.04
N GLU A 148 10.15 1.31 -15.82
CA GLU A 148 10.73 0.05 -16.26
C GLU A 148 10.79 -0.04 -17.77
N LYS A 149 9.73 0.44 -18.44
CA LYS A 149 9.70 0.47 -19.89
C LYS A 149 10.79 1.35 -20.46
N VAL A 150 10.98 2.51 -19.86
CA VAL A 150 11.99 3.46 -20.34
C VAL A 150 13.40 2.92 -20.15
N ARG A 151 13.64 2.25 -19.04
CA ARG A 151 14.96 1.67 -18.77
C ARG A 151 15.22 0.41 -19.55
N GLY A 152 14.17 -0.31 -19.82
CA GLY A 152 14.26 -1.60 -20.51
C GLY A 152 14.45 -1.47 -21.96
#